data_2ee35484835401da31ef489d17e7bf0b
#
_entry.id   2ee35484835401da31ef489d17e7bf0b
#
_cell.length_a   1.000
_cell.length_b   1.000
_cell.length_c   1.000
_cell.angle_alpha   90.00
_cell.angle_beta   90.00
_cell.angle_gamma   90.00
#
_symmetry.space_group_name_H-M   'P 1'
#
loop_
_entity.id
_entity.type
_entity.pdbx_description
1 polymer ?
#
loop_
_entity_poly.entity_id
_entity_poly.type
_entity_poly.pdbx_seq_one_letter_code
_entity_poly.pdbx_strand_id
1 'polypeptide(L)'
;TSQLKKEFELEDALNNIGKDITLSCCVHKIRTMGKISFVVVRTGRYTLQTVYSEDNCKDSIKWLKEGFFVNITGTVTENEKGINGIEIILKEIKLISAVGYEYPLHVSNKKLGCTLDVNLNNRSVSLRNPYERAIFKLQEGVCNGFREFMLKENFTEIHSPKIVAQGAEGGANIFHLD
;
A
#
# COMPACT_ATOMS: atom_id res chain seq x y z
N THR A 1 -23.57 9.09 12.73
CA THR A 1 -23.00 8.08 11.84
C THR A 1 -21.87 8.72 11.05
N SER A 2 -20.60 8.47 11.47
CA SER A 2 -19.44 8.91 10.70
C SER A 2 -19.50 8.19 9.35
N GLN A 3 -19.74 8.92 8.28
CA GLN A 3 -19.49 8.40 6.94
C GLN A 3 -18.00 8.09 6.86
N LEU A 4 -17.64 6.82 6.76
CA LEU A 4 -16.28 6.40 6.44
C LEU A 4 -15.90 7.11 5.15
N LYS A 5 -14.83 7.92 5.20
CA LYS A 5 -14.33 8.64 4.05
C LYS A 5 -13.97 7.57 3.01
N LYS A 6 -14.61 7.61 1.84
CA LYS A 6 -14.32 6.67 0.75
C LYS A 6 -12.83 6.78 0.41
N GLU A 7 -12.11 5.66 0.46
CA GLU A 7 -10.74 5.61 -0.03
C GLU A 7 -10.72 5.85 -1.54
N PHE A 8 -9.66 6.48 -2.02
CA PHE A 8 -9.43 6.65 -3.45
C PHE A 8 -9.08 5.31 -4.08
N GLU A 9 -9.86 4.90 -5.06
CA GLU A 9 -9.66 3.66 -5.80
C GLU A 9 -9.01 3.96 -7.17
N LEU A 10 -8.34 2.95 -7.76
CA LEU A 10 -7.72 3.09 -9.09
C LEU A 10 -8.74 3.49 -10.16
N GLU A 11 -9.95 2.96 -10.06
CA GLU A 11 -11.07 3.27 -10.96
C GLU A 11 -11.44 4.75 -10.92
N ASP A 12 -11.31 5.40 -9.76
CA ASP A 12 -11.54 6.84 -9.65
C ASP A 12 -10.55 7.65 -10.51
N ALA A 13 -9.30 7.17 -10.66
CA ALA A 13 -8.34 7.77 -11.57
C ALA A 13 -8.67 7.44 -13.04
N LEU A 14 -8.92 6.17 -13.36
CA LEU A 14 -9.22 5.74 -14.73
C LEU A 14 -10.47 6.42 -15.31
N ASN A 15 -11.49 6.65 -14.49
CA ASN A 15 -12.72 7.34 -14.89
C ASN A 15 -12.54 8.86 -15.04
N ASN A 16 -11.39 9.40 -14.67
CA ASN A 16 -11.10 10.83 -14.74
C ASN A 16 -9.91 11.17 -15.66
N ILE A 17 -9.62 10.36 -16.66
CA ILE A 17 -8.60 10.65 -17.68
C ILE A 17 -8.93 11.98 -18.36
N GLY A 18 -7.93 12.84 -18.48
CA GLY A 18 -8.06 14.22 -19.01
C GLY A 18 -8.59 15.24 -18.00
N LYS A 19 -8.94 14.84 -16.78
CA LYS A 19 -9.46 15.73 -15.73
C LYS A 19 -8.47 15.86 -14.57
N ASP A 20 -8.66 16.92 -13.81
CA ASP A 20 -7.94 17.13 -12.56
C ASP A 20 -8.55 16.30 -11.44
N ILE A 21 -7.70 15.64 -10.69
CA ILE A 21 -8.07 14.93 -9.47
C ILE A 21 -7.27 15.43 -8.28
N THR A 22 -7.83 15.31 -7.10
CA THR A 22 -7.16 15.61 -5.84
C THR A 22 -7.21 14.38 -4.94
N LEU A 23 -6.06 13.94 -4.43
CA LEU A 23 -6.00 12.79 -3.54
C LEU A 23 -4.95 12.97 -2.44
N SER A 24 -5.24 12.38 -1.28
CA SER A 24 -4.29 12.25 -0.18
C SER A 24 -3.54 10.94 -0.31
N CYS A 25 -2.21 10.97 -0.30
CA CYS A 25 -1.37 9.82 -0.58
C CYS A 25 -0.04 9.88 0.17
N CYS A 26 0.62 8.73 0.27
CA CYS A 26 1.96 8.62 0.82
C CYS A 26 2.99 8.61 -0.32
N VAL A 27 4.04 9.39 -0.20
CA VAL A 27 5.18 9.36 -1.12
C VAL A 27 5.89 8.02 -0.98
N HIS A 28 5.85 7.22 -2.04
CA HIS A 28 6.42 5.87 -2.05
C HIS A 28 7.86 5.87 -2.57
N LYS A 29 8.11 6.58 -3.68
CA LYS A 29 9.43 6.69 -4.31
C LYS A 29 9.58 7.99 -5.08
N ILE A 30 10.78 8.55 -5.05
CA ILE A 30 11.12 9.73 -5.85
C ILE A 30 12.28 9.38 -6.78
N ARG A 31 12.16 9.73 -8.05
CA ARG A 31 13.22 9.58 -9.05
C ARG A 31 13.33 10.87 -9.87
N THR A 32 14.47 11.52 -9.79
CA THR A 32 14.71 12.76 -10.54
C THR A 32 15.54 12.46 -11.78
N MET A 33 15.09 12.96 -12.93
CA MET A 33 15.75 12.84 -14.22
C MET A 33 15.83 14.23 -14.88
N GLY A 34 16.94 14.92 -14.65
CA GLY A 34 17.12 16.29 -15.12
C GLY A 34 16.12 17.25 -14.49
N LYS A 35 15.27 17.91 -15.31
CA LYS A 35 14.24 18.87 -14.86
C LYS A 35 12.92 18.20 -14.44
N ILE A 36 12.78 16.91 -14.66
CA ILE A 36 11.56 16.16 -14.36
C ILE A 36 11.80 15.24 -13.17
N SER A 37 10.84 15.17 -12.26
CA SER A 37 10.84 14.19 -11.18
C SER A 37 9.61 13.31 -11.27
N PHE A 38 9.82 12.00 -11.20
CA PHE A 38 8.76 11.02 -11.07
C PHE A 38 8.55 10.74 -9.59
N VAL A 39 7.40 11.10 -9.09
CA VAL A 39 7.00 10.83 -7.71
C VAL A 39 5.95 9.72 -7.73
N VAL A 40 6.36 8.53 -7.34
CA VAL A 40 5.44 7.42 -7.16
C VAL A 40 4.76 7.62 -5.81
N VAL A 41 3.44 7.72 -5.83
CA VAL A 41 2.62 7.84 -4.62
C VAL A 41 1.84 6.55 -4.39
N ARG A 42 1.56 6.28 -3.12
CA ARG A 42 0.77 5.12 -2.70
C ARG A 42 -0.50 5.61 -2.00
N THR A 43 -1.61 5.13 -2.48
CA THR A 43 -2.92 5.35 -1.88
C THR A 43 -3.57 4.00 -1.63
N GLY A 44 -4.02 3.74 -0.40
CA GLY A 44 -4.65 2.48 -0.05
C GLY A 44 -3.90 1.25 -0.58
N ARG A 45 -4.43 0.64 -1.65
CA ARG A 45 -3.93 -0.60 -2.27
C ARG A 45 -3.04 -0.36 -3.47
N TYR A 46 -3.02 0.85 -4.04
CA TYR A 46 -2.43 1.13 -5.34
C TYR A 46 -1.23 2.07 -5.23
N THR A 47 -0.37 1.96 -6.21
CA THR A 47 0.66 2.96 -6.49
C THR A 47 0.33 3.66 -7.80
N LEU A 48 0.54 4.97 -7.83
CA LEU A 48 0.33 5.81 -9.00
C LEU A 48 1.60 6.61 -9.27
N GLN A 49 1.94 6.80 -10.54
CA GLN A 49 3.04 7.66 -10.93
C GLN A 49 2.56 9.09 -11.11
N THR A 50 3.23 10.03 -10.47
CA THR A 50 3.03 11.45 -10.75
C THR A 50 4.27 12.03 -11.39
N VAL A 51 4.08 12.98 -12.30
CA VAL A 51 5.14 13.67 -13.03
C VAL A 51 5.20 15.11 -12.56
N TYR A 52 6.32 15.47 -11.99
CA TYR A 52 6.61 16.83 -11.57
C TYR A 52 7.58 17.49 -12.54
N SER A 53 7.28 18.74 -12.91
CA SER A 53 8.21 19.68 -13.50
C SER A 53 7.96 21.09 -12.94
N GLU A 54 8.97 21.94 -12.94
CA GLU A 54 8.83 23.33 -12.48
C GLU A 54 7.84 24.11 -13.36
N ASP A 55 7.63 23.71 -14.61
CA ASP A 55 6.70 24.34 -15.54
C ASP A 55 5.22 23.98 -15.22
N ASN A 56 4.98 22.81 -14.64
CA ASN A 56 3.61 22.31 -14.43
C ASN A 56 3.12 22.47 -12.99
N CYS A 57 4.03 22.48 -12.02
CA CYS A 57 3.69 22.52 -10.60
C CYS A 57 4.05 23.85 -9.99
N LYS A 58 3.13 24.45 -9.25
CA LYS A 58 3.32 25.73 -8.56
C LYS A 58 4.27 25.60 -7.37
N ASP A 59 4.33 24.42 -6.77
CA ASP A 59 5.07 24.18 -5.54
C ASP A 59 6.41 23.50 -5.82
N SER A 60 7.44 23.88 -5.10
CA SER A 60 8.74 23.17 -5.15
C SER A 60 8.66 21.87 -4.36
N ILE A 61 9.21 20.77 -4.90
CA ILE A 61 9.28 19.48 -4.22
C ILE A 61 10.62 19.19 -3.54
N LYS A 62 11.51 20.18 -3.39
CA LYS A 62 12.83 19.99 -2.77
C LYS A 62 12.78 19.47 -1.33
N TRP A 63 11.69 19.78 -0.63
CA TRP A 63 11.41 19.31 0.74
C TRP A 63 10.85 17.89 0.81
N LEU A 64 10.40 17.34 -0.32
CA LEU A 64 9.68 16.08 -0.37
C LEU A 64 10.62 14.90 -0.10
N LYS A 65 10.16 13.98 0.76
CA LYS A 65 10.87 12.73 1.07
C LYS A 65 9.94 11.52 0.99
N GLU A 66 10.52 10.35 0.75
CA GLU A 66 9.79 9.08 0.82
C GLU A 66 9.17 8.88 2.22
N GLY A 67 7.95 8.39 2.26
CA GLY A 67 7.20 8.23 3.50
C GLY A 67 6.35 9.44 3.91
N PHE A 68 6.58 10.62 3.36
CA PHE A 68 5.74 11.80 3.64
C PHE A 68 4.30 11.57 3.16
N PHE A 69 3.36 12.10 3.93
CA PHE A 69 1.95 12.07 3.56
C PHE A 69 1.56 13.44 3.00
N VAL A 70 1.03 13.44 1.80
CA VAL A 70 0.79 14.67 1.01
C VAL A 70 -0.60 14.65 0.39
N ASN A 71 -1.11 15.83 0.13
CA ASN A 71 -2.26 16.03 -0.73
C ASN A 71 -1.75 16.54 -2.09
N ILE A 72 -2.11 15.87 -3.16
CA ILE A 72 -1.71 16.22 -4.52
C ILE A 72 -2.92 16.56 -5.36
N THR A 73 -2.76 17.52 -6.27
CA THR A 73 -3.71 17.83 -7.34
C THR A 73 -2.99 17.77 -8.67
N GLY A 74 -3.57 17.11 -9.66
CA GLY A 74 -3.00 16.99 -10.99
C GLY A 74 -3.95 16.40 -12.00
N THR A 75 -3.58 16.50 -13.28
CA THR A 75 -4.34 15.96 -14.41
C THR A 75 -3.96 14.52 -14.66
N VAL A 76 -4.94 13.63 -14.73
CA VAL A 76 -4.74 12.23 -15.12
C VAL A 76 -4.55 12.16 -16.62
N THR A 77 -3.48 11.47 -17.05
CA THR A 77 -3.17 11.25 -18.47
C THR A 77 -2.90 9.77 -18.72
N GLU A 78 -3.24 9.28 -19.91
CA GLU A 78 -2.87 7.96 -20.34
C GLU A 78 -1.36 7.89 -20.61
N ASN A 79 -0.70 6.84 -20.11
CA ASN A 79 0.68 6.55 -20.40
C ASN A 79 0.91 5.03 -20.29
N GLU A 80 1.10 4.35 -21.42
CA GLU A 80 1.34 2.91 -21.47
C GLU A 80 2.57 2.46 -20.64
N LYS A 81 3.54 3.36 -20.46
CA LYS A 81 4.73 3.12 -19.63
C LYS A 81 4.52 3.49 -18.16
N GLY A 82 3.40 4.12 -17.85
CA GLY A 82 3.00 4.52 -16.50
C GLY A 82 2.55 3.31 -15.65
N ILE A 83 2.56 3.48 -14.34
CA ILE A 83 2.00 2.49 -13.44
C ILE A 83 0.48 2.42 -13.67
N ASN A 84 -0.04 1.23 -13.92
CA ASN A 84 -1.45 0.99 -14.25
C ASN A 84 -1.94 1.68 -15.55
N GLY A 85 -1.04 1.99 -16.50
CA GLY A 85 -1.40 2.60 -17.78
C GLY A 85 -1.72 4.09 -17.71
N ILE A 86 -1.52 4.73 -16.57
CA ILE A 86 -1.80 6.16 -16.35
C ILE A 86 -0.67 6.85 -15.59
N GLU A 87 -0.63 8.16 -15.70
CA GLU A 87 0.17 9.04 -14.86
C GLU A 87 -0.59 10.31 -14.51
N ILE A 88 -0.15 10.99 -13.49
CA ILE A 88 -0.76 12.24 -13.02
C ILE A 88 0.25 13.37 -13.23
N ILE A 89 -0.09 14.34 -14.08
CA ILE A 89 0.73 15.54 -14.24
C ILE A 89 0.47 16.44 -13.03
N LEU A 90 1.47 16.56 -12.17
CA LEU A 90 1.36 17.24 -10.89
C LEU A 90 1.24 18.76 -11.07
N LYS A 91 0.20 19.36 -10.47
CA LYS A 91 -0.07 20.81 -10.49
C LYS A 91 0.15 21.46 -9.13
N GLU A 92 -0.17 20.76 -8.07
CA GLU A 92 -0.07 21.24 -6.69
C GLU A 92 0.27 20.09 -5.76
N ILE A 93 1.10 20.35 -4.73
CA ILE A 93 1.42 19.38 -3.69
C ILE A 93 1.50 20.07 -2.32
N LYS A 94 0.76 19.55 -1.35
CA LYS A 94 0.72 20.08 0.02
C LYS A 94 1.11 19.00 1.02
N LEU A 95 1.97 19.34 1.96
CA LEU A 95 2.33 18.45 3.06
C LEU A 95 1.14 18.28 4.01
N ILE A 96 0.80 17.04 4.33
CA ILE A 96 -0.13 16.69 5.40
C ILE A 96 0.64 16.28 6.64
N SER A 97 1.63 15.38 6.49
CA SER A 97 2.46 14.90 7.59
C SER A 97 3.83 14.47 7.10
N ALA A 98 4.86 14.86 7.84
CA ALA A 98 6.23 14.44 7.62
C ALA A 98 6.57 13.23 8.49
N VAL A 99 7.53 12.41 8.04
CA VAL A 99 8.11 11.34 8.85
C VAL A 99 9.17 11.95 9.78
N GLY A 100 9.07 11.65 11.07
CA GLY A 100 9.98 12.19 12.07
C GLY A 100 11.36 11.51 12.11
N TYR A 101 11.51 10.33 11.48
CA TYR A 101 12.76 9.56 11.40
C TYR A 101 12.80 8.70 10.14
N GLU A 102 14.00 8.30 9.72
CA GLU A 102 14.14 7.37 8.61
C GLU A 102 13.82 5.94 9.04
N TYR A 103 13.09 5.23 8.19
CA TYR A 103 12.80 3.82 8.44
C TYR A 103 14.06 2.97 8.22
N PRO A 104 14.28 1.93 9.04
CA PRO A 104 15.43 1.03 8.89
C PRO A 104 15.30 0.06 7.71
N LEU A 105 14.34 0.29 6.82
CA LEU A 105 14.07 -0.56 5.66
C LEU A 105 13.50 0.28 4.51
N HIS A 106 13.75 -0.18 3.29
CA HIS A 106 13.36 0.53 2.06
C HIS A 106 12.03 -0.02 1.51
N VAL A 107 10.91 0.58 1.92
CA VAL A 107 9.55 0.18 1.50
C VAL A 107 9.35 0.26 -0.02
N SER A 108 10.04 1.18 -0.68
CA SER A 108 9.91 1.45 -2.12
C SER A 108 10.67 0.44 -3.01
N ASN A 109 11.53 -0.38 -2.44
CA ASN A 109 12.32 -1.36 -3.19
C ASN A 109 11.56 -2.68 -3.35
N LYS A 110 11.85 -3.43 -4.42
CA LYS A 110 11.30 -4.77 -4.65
C LYS A 110 11.63 -5.73 -3.51
N LYS A 111 12.84 -5.59 -2.93
CA LYS A 111 13.26 -6.29 -1.71
C LYS A 111 13.54 -5.24 -0.63
N LEU A 112 13.12 -5.49 0.60
CA LEU A 112 13.31 -4.56 1.71
C LEU A 112 14.78 -4.27 2.04
N GLY A 113 15.69 -5.20 1.70
CA GLY A 113 17.14 -5.04 1.96
C GLY A 113 17.51 -5.07 3.45
N CYS A 114 16.70 -5.72 4.28
CA CYS A 114 16.90 -5.85 5.72
C CYS A 114 16.88 -7.31 6.18
N THR A 115 17.35 -7.58 7.39
CA THR A 115 17.25 -8.91 8.02
C THR A 115 15.81 -9.24 8.40
N LEU A 116 15.54 -10.52 8.65
CA LEU A 116 14.22 -10.97 9.09
C LEU A 116 13.78 -10.28 10.39
N ASP A 117 14.69 -10.14 11.35
CA ASP A 117 14.40 -9.47 12.63
C ASP A 117 13.99 -8.02 12.45
N VAL A 118 14.70 -7.27 11.59
CA VAL A 118 14.34 -5.88 11.27
C VAL A 118 12.99 -5.82 10.56
N ASN A 119 12.71 -6.75 9.65
CA ASN A 119 11.42 -6.84 8.98
C ASN A 119 10.28 -7.10 9.99
N LEU A 120 10.44 -8.09 10.86
CA LEU A 120 9.41 -8.48 11.84
C LEU A 120 9.19 -7.39 12.90
N ASN A 121 10.26 -6.79 13.42
CA ASN A 121 10.17 -5.71 14.41
C ASN A 121 9.55 -4.42 13.84
N ASN A 122 9.61 -4.24 12.52
CA ASN A 122 9.01 -3.10 11.83
C ASN A 122 7.84 -3.51 10.92
N ARG A 123 7.04 -4.50 11.33
CA ARG A 123 6.03 -5.13 10.47
C ARG A 123 4.98 -4.17 9.94
N SER A 124 4.55 -3.19 10.73
CA SER A 124 3.61 -2.14 10.32
C SER A 124 4.16 -1.26 9.17
N VAL A 125 5.48 -1.12 9.06
CA VAL A 125 6.16 -0.40 7.99
C VAL A 125 6.47 -1.32 6.82
N SER A 126 7.02 -2.52 7.06
CA SER A 126 7.39 -3.46 6.02
C SER A 126 6.19 -3.90 5.16
N LEU A 127 5.01 -4.06 5.75
CA LEU A 127 3.76 -4.37 5.05
C LEU A 127 3.23 -3.23 4.16
N ARG A 128 3.82 -2.05 4.19
CA ARG A 128 3.57 -1.00 3.20
C ARG A 128 4.22 -1.31 1.85
N ASN A 129 5.20 -2.24 1.84
CA ASN A 129 5.79 -2.77 0.62
C ASN A 129 4.77 -3.68 -0.10
N PRO A 130 4.48 -3.47 -1.40
CA PRO A 130 3.52 -4.28 -2.15
C PRO A 130 3.86 -5.77 -2.22
N TYR A 131 5.15 -6.12 -2.30
CA TYR A 131 5.59 -7.52 -2.39
C TYR A 131 5.42 -8.24 -1.05
N GLU A 132 5.76 -7.60 0.07
CA GLU A 132 5.53 -8.17 1.41
C GLU A 132 4.03 -8.39 1.65
N ARG A 133 3.20 -7.45 1.26
CA ARG A 133 1.75 -7.54 1.37
C ARG A 133 1.14 -8.59 0.45
N ALA A 134 1.74 -8.82 -0.72
CA ALA A 134 1.24 -9.80 -1.69
C ALA A 134 1.20 -11.23 -1.11
N ILE A 135 2.11 -11.59 -0.21
CA ILE A 135 2.12 -12.89 0.48
C ILE A 135 0.79 -13.12 1.21
N PHE A 136 0.30 -12.10 1.95
CA PHE A 136 -0.97 -12.19 2.66
C PHE A 136 -2.18 -12.21 1.73
N LYS A 137 -2.07 -11.54 0.57
CA LYS A 137 -3.11 -11.62 -0.45
C LYS A 137 -3.20 -13.01 -1.10
N LEU A 138 -2.07 -13.65 -1.30
CA LEU A 138 -2.05 -15.06 -1.76
C LEU A 138 -2.64 -15.98 -0.70
N GLN A 139 -2.26 -15.81 0.57
CA GLN A 139 -2.83 -16.58 1.69
C GLN A 139 -4.35 -16.41 1.79
N GLU A 140 -4.85 -15.17 1.69
CA GLU A 140 -6.29 -14.87 1.64
C GLU A 140 -6.96 -15.63 0.48
N GLY A 141 -6.38 -15.60 -0.72
CA GLY A 141 -6.89 -16.30 -1.90
C GLY A 141 -6.97 -17.82 -1.70
N VAL A 142 -5.93 -18.42 -1.13
CA VAL A 142 -5.91 -19.87 -0.81
C VAL A 142 -7.00 -20.21 0.20
N CYS A 143 -7.12 -19.45 1.29
CA CYS A 143 -8.16 -19.69 2.31
C CYS A 143 -9.56 -19.54 1.74
N ASN A 144 -9.80 -18.54 0.89
CA ASN A 144 -11.09 -18.32 0.27
C ASN A 144 -11.44 -19.44 -0.72
N GLY A 145 -10.49 -19.85 -1.56
CA GLY A 145 -10.70 -20.96 -2.49
C GLY A 145 -11.01 -22.29 -1.77
N PHE A 146 -10.27 -22.59 -0.69
CA PHE A 146 -10.56 -23.76 0.14
C PHE A 146 -11.97 -23.69 0.76
N ARG A 147 -12.33 -22.54 1.34
CA ARG A 147 -13.64 -22.32 1.94
C ARG A 147 -14.77 -22.45 0.92
N GLU A 148 -14.61 -21.86 -0.26
CA GLU A 148 -15.57 -21.95 -1.36
C GLU A 148 -15.75 -23.39 -1.83
N PHE A 149 -14.67 -24.16 -1.97
CA PHE A 149 -14.74 -25.59 -2.32
C PHE A 149 -15.52 -26.39 -1.27
N MET A 150 -15.18 -26.24 0.01
CA MET A 150 -15.83 -26.99 1.09
C MET A 150 -17.32 -26.67 1.20
N LEU A 151 -17.70 -25.42 1.02
CA LEU A 151 -19.12 -25.01 1.02
C LEU A 151 -19.88 -25.63 -0.16
N LYS A 152 -19.27 -25.74 -1.34
CA LYS A 152 -19.87 -26.44 -2.51
C LYS A 152 -20.08 -27.93 -2.26
N GLU A 153 -19.21 -28.56 -1.48
CA GLU A 153 -19.29 -29.95 -1.08
C GLU A 153 -20.19 -30.19 0.14
N ASN A 154 -20.99 -29.17 0.54
CA ASN A 154 -21.92 -29.20 1.67
C ASN A 154 -21.29 -29.39 3.05
N PHE A 155 -20.04 -29.00 3.23
CA PHE A 155 -19.43 -28.89 4.55
C PHE A 155 -19.88 -27.61 5.25
N THR A 156 -20.00 -27.67 6.57
CA THR A 156 -20.31 -26.51 7.40
C THR A 156 -19.05 -26.01 8.10
N GLU A 157 -18.72 -24.73 7.92
CA GLU A 157 -17.63 -24.09 8.66
C GLU A 157 -18.02 -23.88 10.12
N ILE A 158 -17.19 -24.36 11.04
CA ILE A 158 -17.36 -24.16 12.48
C ILE A 158 -16.12 -23.51 13.08
N HIS A 159 -16.29 -22.78 14.15
CA HIS A 159 -15.20 -22.19 14.93
C HIS A 159 -15.02 -22.99 16.24
N SER A 160 -14.02 -23.88 16.27
CA SER A 160 -13.68 -24.59 17.49
C SER A 160 -12.93 -23.68 18.47
N PRO A 161 -13.12 -23.85 19.79
CA PRO A 161 -12.40 -23.09 20.78
C PRO A 161 -10.89 -23.40 20.74
N LYS A 162 -10.07 -22.38 20.95
CA LYS A 162 -8.59 -22.52 21.02
C LYS A 162 -8.10 -22.82 22.43
N ILE A 163 -8.90 -22.46 23.44
CA ILE A 163 -8.62 -22.76 24.84
C ILE A 163 -9.52 -23.94 25.21
N VAL A 164 -8.90 -25.03 25.65
CA VAL A 164 -9.57 -26.29 25.98
C VAL A 164 -9.07 -26.79 27.33
N ALA A 165 -9.87 -27.60 28.01
CA ALA A 165 -9.52 -28.16 29.34
C ALA A 165 -8.39 -29.20 29.26
N GLN A 166 -8.21 -29.83 28.11
CA GLN A 166 -7.15 -30.85 27.91
C GLN A 166 -6.64 -30.76 26.48
N GLY A 167 -5.32 -30.83 26.29
CA GLY A 167 -4.70 -30.85 24.98
C GLY A 167 -5.07 -32.12 24.20
N ALA A 168 -5.39 -31.96 22.91
CA ALA A 168 -5.46 -33.10 22.00
C ALA A 168 -4.05 -33.59 21.70
N GLU A 169 -3.90 -34.93 21.57
CA GLU A 169 -2.61 -35.54 21.23
C GLU A 169 -2.12 -35.12 19.86
N GLY A 170 -0.83 -34.84 19.76
CA GLY A 170 -0.13 -34.59 18.49
C GLY A 170 0.99 -33.60 18.64
N GLY A 171 2.22 -34.02 18.69
CA GLY A 171 3.48 -33.36 18.33
C GLY A 171 3.75 -31.87 18.62
N ALA A 172 2.80 -31.14 19.18
CA ALA A 172 2.88 -29.71 19.47
C ALA A 172 3.03 -29.45 20.97
N ASN A 173 3.75 -28.40 21.33
CA ASN A 173 3.87 -27.94 22.71
C ASN A 173 2.50 -27.44 23.21
N ILE A 174 2.13 -27.87 24.41
CA ILE A 174 0.94 -27.42 25.13
C ILE A 174 1.37 -26.33 26.10
N PHE A 175 0.69 -25.18 26.04
CA PHE A 175 0.83 -24.09 27.02
C PHE A 175 -0.29 -24.22 28.05
N HIS A 176 0.07 -24.28 29.32
CA HIS A 176 -0.88 -24.24 30.43
C HIS A 176 -1.12 -22.79 30.84
N LEU A 177 -2.37 -22.45 31.05
CA LEU A 177 -2.83 -21.17 31.59
C LEU A 177 -3.34 -21.46 32.99
N ASP A 178 -2.67 -20.88 34.01
CA ASP A 178 -3.08 -20.95 35.44
C ASP A 178 -4.09 -19.85 35.77
#